data_f1c1e969143d83da9f771f70e96025b0
#
_entry.id   f1c1e969143d83da9f771f70e96025b0
#
_cell.length_a   1.000
_cell.length_b   1.000
_cell.length_c   1.000
_cell.angle_alpha   90.00
_cell.angle_beta   90.00
_cell.angle_gamma   90.00
#
_symmetry.space_group_name_H-M   'P 1'
#
loop_
_entity.id
_entity.type
_entity.pdbx_description
1 polymer ?
#
loop_
_entity_poly.entity_id
_entity_poly.type
_entity_poly.pdbx_seq_one_letter_code
_entity_poly.pdbx_strand_id
1 'polypeptide(L)'
;MIGIPGFSEPVSSLSHLAAAVVFAVLSVSLIGRGRGEAQRLVALAVFAFSCVLLLSLSGVYHLLSPGTVGRSVLLRLDHAAIFVLIAGSFTPVHVILLRDRWQWHLLAWIWVAAIAGLVLKTVYFDAMPAWLGLLMYLGLGWLGLISTTALALRSGVRFVLPLVWGALAYTLGALADFANWPVLVAGVVGPHEVFHLAVLAGISFHWAFIRSIANGAFALHLIGAGSEISTGKPLFGCSPEAVK
;
A
#
# COMPACT_ATOMS: atom_id res chain seq x y z
N MET A 1 21.44 -17.02 12.27
CA MET A 1 21.20 -16.90 10.81
C MET A 1 22.42 -17.43 10.07
N ILE A 2 22.22 -18.13 8.97
CA ILE A 2 23.31 -18.56 8.09
C ILE A 2 23.78 -17.32 7.36
N GLY A 3 24.99 -16.80 7.72
CA GLY A 3 25.52 -15.57 7.13
C GLY A 3 26.07 -15.83 5.72
N ILE A 4 25.69 -15.02 4.76
CA ILE A 4 26.38 -14.89 3.48
C ILE A 4 27.40 -13.75 3.64
N PRO A 5 28.67 -13.91 3.25
CA PRO A 5 29.66 -12.82 3.35
C PRO A 5 29.12 -11.54 2.69
N GLY A 6 29.11 -10.42 3.43
CA GLY A 6 28.60 -9.14 2.96
C GLY A 6 27.10 -8.89 3.22
N PHE A 7 26.36 -9.87 3.75
CA PHE A 7 24.92 -9.72 4.08
C PHE A 7 24.67 -10.11 5.53
N SER A 8 24.11 -9.20 6.33
CA SER A 8 23.72 -9.51 7.71
C SER A 8 22.48 -10.38 7.76
N GLU A 9 21.47 -10.04 6.95
CA GLU A 9 20.17 -10.70 6.89
C GLU A 9 19.80 -10.90 5.41
N PRO A 10 20.34 -11.97 4.76
CA PRO A 10 20.34 -12.10 3.31
C PRO A 10 18.92 -12.25 2.72
N VAL A 11 18.02 -12.96 3.38
CA VAL A 11 16.65 -13.16 2.87
C VAL A 11 15.89 -11.84 2.84
N SER A 12 15.90 -11.09 3.95
CA SER A 12 15.25 -9.79 4.06
C SER A 12 15.85 -8.77 3.09
N SER A 13 17.18 -8.68 3.02
CA SER A 13 17.89 -7.76 2.14
C SER A 13 17.63 -8.06 0.66
N LEU A 14 17.89 -9.29 0.21
CA LEU A 14 17.80 -9.65 -1.20
C LEU A 14 16.36 -9.59 -1.73
N SER A 15 15.39 -10.05 -0.92
CA SER A 15 13.99 -10.02 -1.33
C SER A 15 13.50 -8.58 -1.56
N HIS A 16 13.83 -7.66 -0.65
CA HIS A 16 13.41 -6.26 -0.77
C HIS A 16 14.20 -5.50 -1.85
N LEU A 17 15.53 -5.70 -1.98
CA LEU A 17 16.28 -5.06 -3.06
C LEU A 17 15.86 -5.54 -4.44
N ALA A 18 15.64 -6.84 -4.62
CA ALA A 18 15.13 -7.37 -5.88
C ALA A 18 13.74 -6.79 -6.20
N ALA A 19 12.85 -6.74 -5.21
CA ALA A 19 11.54 -6.14 -5.36
C ALA A 19 11.62 -4.64 -5.64
N ALA A 20 12.53 -3.89 -5.01
CA ALA A 20 12.74 -2.47 -5.29
C ALA A 20 13.06 -2.23 -6.78
N VAL A 21 13.96 -3.04 -7.35
CA VAL A 21 14.29 -2.96 -8.80
C VAL A 21 13.07 -3.29 -9.65
N VAL A 22 12.33 -4.36 -9.35
CA VAL A 22 11.14 -4.76 -10.09
C VAL A 22 10.09 -3.66 -10.05
N PHE A 23 9.77 -3.13 -8.87
CA PHE A 23 8.75 -2.07 -8.74
C PHE A 23 9.22 -0.73 -9.32
N ALA A 24 10.53 -0.42 -9.31
CA ALA A 24 11.07 0.74 -10.02
C ALA A 24 10.84 0.65 -11.52
N VAL A 25 11.08 -0.50 -12.13
CA VAL A 25 10.80 -0.74 -13.57
C VAL A 25 9.29 -0.66 -13.85
N LEU A 26 8.47 -1.30 -13.02
CA LEU A 26 7.02 -1.28 -13.16
C LEU A 26 6.42 0.13 -12.97
N SER A 27 7.09 0.99 -12.19
CA SER A 27 6.69 2.38 -11.94
C SER A 27 6.59 3.20 -13.23
N VAL A 28 7.49 2.99 -14.18
CA VAL A 28 7.49 3.68 -15.48
C VAL A 28 6.17 3.42 -16.22
N SER A 29 5.75 2.15 -16.26
CA SER A 29 4.48 1.76 -16.89
C SER A 29 3.27 2.26 -16.10
N LEU A 30 3.31 2.20 -14.76
CA LEU A 30 2.21 2.62 -13.91
C LEU A 30 1.97 4.14 -14.03
N ILE A 31 3.01 4.94 -13.87
CA ILE A 31 2.93 6.41 -13.97
C ILE A 31 2.51 6.83 -15.37
N GLY A 32 3.00 6.14 -16.41
CA GLY A 32 2.61 6.38 -17.79
C GLY A 32 1.11 6.25 -18.06
N ARG A 33 0.39 5.43 -17.28
CA ARG A 33 -1.08 5.29 -17.36
C ARG A 33 -1.83 6.52 -16.83
N GLY A 34 -1.17 7.38 -16.03
CA GLY A 34 -1.72 8.63 -15.52
C GLY A 34 -1.70 9.79 -16.52
N ARG A 35 -1.09 9.63 -17.70
CA ARG A 35 -0.96 10.69 -18.71
C ARG A 35 -2.33 11.24 -19.09
N GLY A 36 -2.37 12.56 -19.31
CA GLY A 36 -3.60 13.30 -19.64
C GLY A 36 -4.30 13.93 -18.42
N GLU A 37 -3.96 13.55 -17.19
CA GLU A 37 -4.49 14.18 -15.96
C GLU A 37 -3.37 14.31 -14.91
N ALA A 38 -2.96 15.55 -14.62
CA ALA A 38 -1.81 15.83 -13.75
C ALA A 38 -1.98 15.26 -12.34
N GLN A 39 -3.17 15.39 -11.74
CA GLN A 39 -3.46 14.87 -10.40
C GLN A 39 -3.30 13.35 -10.34
N ARG A 40 -3.80 12.63 -11.34
CA ARG A 40 -3.67 11.18 -11.45
C ARG A 40 -2.21 10.77 -11.62
N LEU A 41 -1.46 11.45 -12.49
CA LEU A 41 -0.04 11.19 -12.68
C LEU A 41 0.75 11.36 -11.38
N VAL A 42 0.53 12.47 -10.65
CA VAL A 42 1.17 12.72 -9.36
C VAL A 42 0.79 11.65 -8.32
N ALA A 43 -0.49 11.27 -8.24
CA ALA A 43 -0.94 10.25 -7.30
C ALA A 43 -0.29 8.89 -7.54
N LEU A 44 -0.17 8.47 -8.81
CA LEU A 44 0.50 7.23 -9.19
C LEU A 44 2.02 7.31 -8.92
N ALA A 45 2.64 8.47 -9.14
CA ALA A 45 4.04 8.69 -8.83
C ALA A 45 4.32 8.64 -7.32
N VAL A 46 3.45 9.22 -6.49
CA VAL A 46 3.55 9.16 -5.02
C VAL A 46 3.49 7.71 -4.53
N PHE A 47 2.54 6.92 -5.02
CA PHE A 47 2.44 5.50 -4.67
C PHE A 47 3.67 4.71 -5.13
N ALA A 48 4.06 4.85 -6.38
CA ALA A 48 5.23 4.17 -6.94
C ALA A 48 6.51 4.51 -6.15
N PHE A 49 6.72 5.80 -5.87
CA PHE A 49 7.84 6.27 -5.06
C PHE A 49 7.81 5.67 -3.65
N SER A 50 6.66 5.64 -2.97
CA SER A 50 6.55 5.09 -1.62
C SER A 50 6.89 3.60 -1.55
N CYS A 51 6.51 2.82 -2.56
CA CYS A 51 6.88 1.40 -2.67
C CYS A 51 8.39 1.23 -2.83
N VAL A 52 8.98 1.93 -3.79
CA VAL A 52 10.43 1.84 -4.07
C VAL A 52 11.24 2.36 -2.88
N LEU A 53 10.81 3.44 -2.23
CA LEU A 53 11.46 4.01 -1.06
C LEU A 53 11.53 2.99 0.09
N LEU A 54 10.39 2.41 0.49
CA LEU A 54 10.34 1.42 1.56
C LEU A 54 11.25 0.23 1.24
N LEU A 55 11.07 -0.36 0.07
CA LEU A 55 11.81 -1.57 -0.32
C LEU A 55 13.33 -1.32 -0.39
N SER A 56 13.74 -0.13 -0.86
CA SER A 56 15.15 0.23 -0.93
C SER A 56 15.74 0.47 0.47
N LEU A 57 15.07 1.23 1.33
CA LEU A 57 15.54 1.51 2.68
C LEU A 57 15.64 0.23 3.50
N SER A 58 14.61 -0.61 3.45
CA SER A 58 14.57 -1.90 4.12
C SER A 58 15.67 -2.83 3.62
N GLY A 59 15.79 -2.99 2.30
CA GLY A 59 16.80 -3.87 1.73
C GLY A 59 18.24 -3.45 2.07
N VAL A 60 18.54 -2.14 2.06
CA VAL A 60 19.87 -1.63 2.44
C VAL A 60 20.08 -1.73 3.95
N TYR A 61 19.07 -1.47 4.78
CA TYR A 61 19.18 -1.66 6.23
C TYR A 61 19.62 -3.08 6.59
N HIS A 62 18.96 -4.10 6.01
CA HIS A 62 19.25 -5.51 6.26
C HIS A 62 20.58 -6.00 5.63
N LEU A 63 21.14 -5.24 4.70
CA LEU A 63 22.47 -5.48 4.13
C LEU A 63 23.57 -5.14 5.13
N LEU A 64 23.43 -4.02 5.87
CA LEU A 64 24.50 -3.48 6.70
C LEU A 64 24.79 -4.30 7.95
N SER A 65 26.06 -4.33 8.34
CA SER A 65 26.52 -5.03 9.54
C SER A 65 25.97 -4.42 10.83
N PRO A 66 25.54 -5.24 11.80
CA PRO A 66 25.12 -4.78 13.12
C PRO A 66 26.17 -3.91 13.81
N GLY A 67 25.70 -2.93 14.62
CA GLY A 67 26.58 -2.04 15.38
C GLY A 67 27.15 -0.85 14.61
N THR A 68 26.86 -0.71 13.31
CA THR A 68 27.28 0.47 12.53
C THR A 68 26.29 1.63 12.69
N VAL A 69 26.79 2.87 12.67
CA VAL A 69 25.94 4.08 12.71
C VAL A 69 24.98 4.12 11.50
N GLY A 70 25.46 3.73 10.32
CA GLY A 70 24.63 3.66 9.12
C GLY A 70 23.44 2.72 9.29
N ARG A 71 23.64 1.53 9.91
CA ARG A 71 22.54 0.60 10.19
C ARG A 71 21.52 1.19 11.16
N SER A 72 21.94 1.88 12.22
CA SER A 72 21.01 2.50 13.17
C SER A 72 20.18 3.63 12.58
N VAL A 73 20.77 4.41 11.66
CA VAL A 73 20.02 5.45 10.91
C VAL A 73 19.04 4.81 9.96
N LEU A 74 19.46 3.81 9.18
CA LEU A 74 18.59 3.12 8.23
C LEU A 74 17.47 2.33 8.90
N LEU A 75 17.67 1.77 10.09
CA LEU A 75 16.62 1.15 10.89
C LEU A 75 15.48 2.13 11.18
N ARG A 76 15.79 3.36 11.55
CA ARG A 76 14.77 4.39 11.81
C ARG A 76 14.05 4.81 10.53
N LEU A 77 14.78 4.94 9.42
CA LEU A 77 14.22 5.31 8.13
C LEU A 77 13.36 4.20 7.53
N ASP A 78 13.76 2.95 7.67
CA ASP A 78 13.00 1.76 7.26
C ASP A 78 11.62 1.75 7.94
N HIS A 79 11.59 1.88 9.27
CA HIS A 79 10.33 1.98 10.02
C HIS A 79 9.51 3.23 9.65
N ALA A 80 10.15 4.36 9.42
CA ALA A 80 9.48 5.60 9.02
C ALA A 80 8.85 5.49 7.63
N ALA A 81 9.48 4.75 6.71
CA ALA A 81 8.98 4.55 5.35
C ALA A 81 7.66 3.77 5.30
N ILE A 82 7.32 2.99 6.34
CA ILE A 82 6.04 2.30 6.43
C ILE A 82 4.88 3.31 6.43
N PHE A 83 5.00 4.42 7.17
CA PHE A 83 3.97 5.48 7.16
C PHE A 83 3.80 6.11 5.78
N VAL A 84 4.91 6.33 5.06
CA VAL A 84 4.90 6.86 3.70
C VAL A 84 4.23 5.88 2.74
N LEU A 85 4.51 4.57 2.86
CA LEU A 85 3.87 3.54 2.04
C LEU A 85 2.36 3.49 2.29
N ILE A 86 1.93 3.53 3.57
CA ILE A 86 0.50 3.53 3.91
C ILE A 86 -0.19 4.72 3.24
N ALA A 87 0.25 5.96 3.51
CA ALA A 87 -0.36 7.16 2.94
C ALA A 87 -0.27 7.20 1.41
N GLY A 88 0.87 6.76 0.86
CA GLY A 88 1.09 6.63 -0.57
C GLY A 88 0.10 5.69 -1.25
N SER A 89 -0.28 4.58 -0.58
CA SER A 89 -1.25 3.62 -1.10
C SER A 89 -2.68 4.18 -1.14
N PHE A 90 -3.06 5.03 -0.18
CA PHE A 90 -4.35 5.72 -0.20
C PHE A 90 -4.46 6.76 -1.33
N THR A 91 -3.35 7.41 -1.67
CA THR A 91 -3.34 8.57 -2.56
C THR A 91 -4.01 8.30 -3.91
N PRO A 92 -3.64 7.29 -4.72
CA PRO A 92 -4.29 7.06 -6.01
C PRO A 92 -5.75 6.60 -5.89
N VAL A 93 -6.10 5.88 -4.82
CA VAL A 93 -7.49 5.45 -4.58
C VAL A 93 -8.40 6.66 -4.41
N HIS A 94 -7.98 7.63 -3.59
CA HIS A 94 -8.76 8.85 -3.33
C HIS A 94 -8.77 9.78 -4.53
N VAL A 95 -7.63 10.02 -5.15
CA VAL A 95 -7.50 10.94 -6.29
C VAL A 95 -8.24 10.43 -7.53
N ILE A 96 -8.28 9.13 -7.76
CA ILE A 96 -8.86 8.55 -8.98
C ILE A 96 -10.33 8.18 -8.78
N LEU A 97 -10.70 7.53 -7.67
CA LEU A 97 -12.02 6.94 -7.47
C LEU A 97 -12.91 7.72 -6.50
N LEU A 98 -12.33 8.37 -5.49
CA LEU A 98 -13.06 8.97 -4.37
C LEU A 98 -12.87 10.49 -4.38
N ARG A 99 -13.57 11.18 -5.32
CA ARG A 99 -13.37 12.62 -5.56
C ARG A 99 -14.26 13.54 -4.73
N ASP A 100 -15.04 13.01 -3.78
CA ASP A 100 -15.90 13.77 -2.91
C ASP A 100 -15.10 14.59 -1.89
N ARG A 101 -15.63 15.76 -1.46
CA ARG A 101 -14.95 16.64 -0.48
C ARG A 101 -14.51 15.89 0.78
N TRP A 102 -15.37 15.03 1.31
CA TRP A 102 -15.10 14.24 2.49
C TRP A 102 -13.88 13.32 2.32
N GLN A 103 -13.73 12.72 1.16
CA GLN A 103 -12.62 11.82 0.84
C GLN A 103 -11.29 12.56 0.72
N TRP A 104 -11.30 13.81 0.26
CA TRP A 104 -10.11 14.67 0.27
C TRP A 104 -9.66 15.02 1.70
N HIS A 105 -10.61 15.31 2.60
CA HIS A 105 -10.29 15.53 4.01
C HIS A 105 -9.74 14.27 4.65
N LEU A 106 -10.31 13.09 4.36
CA LEU A 106 -9.78 11.83 4.87
C LEU A 106 -8.33 11.60 4.39
N LEU A 107 -8.05 11.80 3.10
CA LEU A 107 -6.68 11.68 2.57
C LEU A 107 -5.71 12.66 3.26
N ALA A 108 -6.14 13.91 3.46
CA ALA A 108 -5.33 14.91 4.17
C ALA A 108 -5.02 14.47 5.61
N TRP A 109 -6.01 13.96 6.35
CA TRP A 109 -5.81 13.42 7.70
C TRP A 109 -4.90 12.20 7.72
N ILE A 110 -4.99 11.30 6.73
CA ILE A 110 -4.10 10.14 6.59
C ILE A 110 -2.64 10.63 6.41
N TRP A 111 -2.40 11.64 5.57
CA TRP A 111 -1.07 12.21 5.40
C TRP A 111 -0.56 12.92 6.66
N VAL A 112 -1.40 13.69 7.34
CA VAL A 112 -1.03 14.33 8.62
C VAL A 112 -0.67 13.28 9.66
N ALA A 113 -1.47 12.23 9.82
CA ALA A 113 -1.20 11.13 10.74
C ALA A 113 0.06 10.33 10.35
N ALA A 114 0.29 10.11 9.06
CA ALA A 114 1.50 9.45 8.57
C ALA A 114 2.76 10.28 8.86
N ILE A 115 2.73 11.60 8.62
CA ILE A 115 3.86 12.48 8.92
C ILE A 115 4.10 12.54 10.43
N ALA A 116 3.05 12.66 11.24
CA ALA A 116 3.19 12.62 12.70
C ALA A 116 3.78 11.29 13.17
N GLY A 117 3.29 10.16 12.65
CA GLY A 117 3.81 8.83 12.96
C GLY A 117 5.27 8.64 12.56
N LEU A 118 5.64 9.10 11.36
CA LEU A 118 7.02 9.10 10.87
C LEU A 118 7.94 9.91 11.81
N VAL A 119 7.55 11.13 12.17
CA VAL A 119 8.34 11.99 13.06
C VAL A 119 8.47 11.36 14.45
N LEU A 120 7.37 10.92 15.04
CA LEU A 120 7.36 10.27 16.36
C LEU A 120 8.24 9.01 16.38
N LYS A 121 8.10 8.16 15.34
CA LYS A 121 8.88 6.93 15.24
C LYS A 121 10.37 7.19 15.00
N THR A 122 10.73 8.26 14.29
CA THR A 122 12.13 8.61 14.06
C THR A 122 12.78 9.24 15.28
N VAL A 123 12.09 10.19 15.94
CA VAL A 123 12.62 10.94 17.08
C VAL A 123 12.66 10.11 18.36
N TYR A 124 11.58 9.38 18.65
CA TYR A 124 11.42 8.61 19.89
C TYR A 124 11.62 7.10 19.66
N PHE A 125 12.42 6.70 18.68
CA PHE A 125 12.58 5.31 18.25
C PHE A 125 12.88 4.36 19.41
N ASP A 126 13.89 4.72 20.23
CA ASP A 126 14.38 3.88 21.31
C ASP A 126 13.47 3.94 22.56
N ALA A 127 12.69 5.00 22.72
CA ALA A 127 11.75 5.19 23.83
C ALA A 127 10.36 4.60 23.54
N MET A 128 10.04 4.32 22.28
CA MET A 128 8.72 3.86 21.87
C MET A 128 8.61 2.34 22.00
N PRO A 129 7.67 1.82 22.82
CA PRO A 129 7.46 0.38 22.92
C PRO A 129 6.96 -0.21 21.59
N ALA A 130 7.37 -1.45 21.29
CA ALA A 130 7.08 -2.12 20.01
C ALA A 130 5.58 -2.19 19.68
N TRP A 131 4.73 -2.48 20.69
CA TRP A 131 3.28 -2.55 20.50
C TRP A 131 2.66 -1.22 20.06
N LEU A 132 3.22 -0.08 20.49
CA LEU A 132 2.73 1.24 20.09
C LEU A 132 3.04 1.50 18.61
N GLY A 133 4.25 1.15 18.16
CA GLY A 133 4.61 1.21 16.74
C GLY A 133 3.67 0.37 15.88
N LEU A 134 3.43 -0.88 16.28
CA LEU A 134 2.48 -1.78 15.62
C LEU A 134 1.08 -1.18 15.55
N LEU A 135 0.58 -0.65 16.68
CA LEU A 135 -0.75 -0.03 16.74
C LEU A 135 -0.88 1.17 15.79
N MET A 136 0.17 2.00 15.68
CA MET A 136 0.20 3.16 14.78
C MET A 136 0.13 2.72 13.32
N TYR A 137 0.91 1.71 12.90
CA TYR A 137 0.88 1.19 11.52
C TYR A 137 -0.47 0.56 11.19
N LEU A 138 -0.95 -0.36 12.04
CA LEU A 138 -2.22 -1.04 11.82
C LEU A 138 -3.38 -0.04 11.89
N GLY A 139 -3.40 0.84 12.89
CA GLY A 139 -4.46 1.84 13.04
C GLY A 139 -4.58 2.74 11.82
N LEU A 140 -3.45 3.26 11.31
CA LEU A 140 -3.44 4.07 10.10
C LEU A 140 -3.87 3.27 8.86
N GLY A 141 -3.37 2.03 8.70
CA GLY A 141 -3.71 1.18 7.57
C GLY A 141 -5.18 0.78 7.55
N TRP A 142 -5.77 0.46 8.72
CA TRP A 142 -7.17 0.07 8.84
C TRP A 142 -8.17 1.21 8.66
N LEU A 143 -7.75 2.48 8.63
CA LEU A 143 -8.58 3.57 8.10
C LEU A 143 -9.03 3.29 6.65
N GLY A 144 -8.30 2.44 5.94
CA GLY A 144 -8.68 1.92 4.62
C GLY A 144 -10.01 1.20 4.56
N LEU A 145 -10.53 0.68 5.68
CA LEU A 145 -11.88 0.11 5.72
C LEU A 145 -12.94 1.12 5.30
N ILE A 146 -12.78 2.40 5.68
CA ILE A 146 -13.73 3.47 5.34
C ILE A 146 -13.80 3.60 3.81
N SER A 147 -12.65 3.75 3.17
CA SER A 147 -12.57 3.91 1.71
C SER A 147 -12.95 2.63 0.97
N THR A 148 -12.51 1.47 1.46
CA THR A 148 -12.81 0.16 0.87
C THR A 148 -14.30 -0.15 0.95
N THR A 149 -14.95 0.14 2.08
CA THR A 149 -16.41 -0.04 2.23
C THR A 149 -17.17 0.89 1.28
N ALA A 150 -16.78 2.17 1.19
CA ALA A 150 -17.39 3.10 0.25
C ALA A 150 -17.28 2.63 -1.20
N LEU A 151 -16.14 2.08 -1.59
CA LEU A 151 -15.93 1.49 -2.92
C LEU A 151 -16.71 0.19 -3.11
N ALA A 152 -16.77 -0.68 -2.11
CA ALA A 152 -17.51 -1.94 -2.19
C ALA A 152 -19.01 -1.71 -2.38
N LEU A 153 -19.58 -0.70 -1.72
CA LEU A 153 -20.97 -0.30 -1.89
C LEU A 153 -21.27 0.27 -3.28
N ARG A 154 -20.30 0.95 -3.91
CA ARG A 154 -20.44 1.55 -5.25
C ARG A 154 -20.16 0.59 -6.39
N SER A 155 -19.18 -0.31 -6.21
CA SER A 155 -18.60 -1.11 -7.30
C SER A 155 -18.66 -2.63 -7.06
N GLY A 156 -19.20 -3.04 -5.92
CA GLY A 156 -19.27 -4.43 -5.49
C GLY A 156 -18.02 -4.93 -4.77
N VAL A 157 -18.20 -5.93 -3.91
CA VAL A 157 -17.15 -6.48 -3.05
C VAL A 157 -15.99 -7.06 -3.86
N ARG A 158 -16.28 -7.72 -5.00
CA ARG A 158 -15.23 -8.34 -5.84
C ARG A 158 -14.19 -7.35 -6.34
N PHE A 159 -14.61 -6.10 -6.59
CA PHE A 159 -13.72 -5.04 -7.06
C PHE A 159 -12.64 -4.69 -6.04
N VAL A 160 -12.99 -4.68 -4.75
CA VAL A 160 -12.09 -4.25 -3.66
C VAL A 160 -11.29 -5.42 -3.04
N LEU A 161 -11.51 -6.67 -3.45
CA LEU A 161 -10.81 -7.83 -2.90
C LEU A 161 -9.28 -7.69 -2.87
N PRO A 162 -8.61 -7.14 -3.90
CA PRO A 162 -7.16 -6.97 -3.82
C PRO A 162 -6.74 -6.02 -2.68
N LEU A 163 -7.52 -4.97 -2.39
CA LEU A 163 -7.23 -4.09 -1.24
C LEU A 163 -7.37 -4.84 0.09
N VAL A 164 -8.39 -5.69 0.21
CA VAL A 164 -8.64 -6.52 1.40
C VAL A 164 -7.51 -7.53 1.60
N TRP A 165 -7.13 -8.25 0.53
CA TRP A 165 -6.02 -9.21 0.61
C TRP A 165 -4.70 -8.55 0.94
N GLY A 166 -4.44 -7.34 0.39
CA GLY A 166 -3.26 -6.55 0.73
C GLY A 166 -3.24 -6.15 2.21
N ALA A 167 -4.34 -5.62 2.74
CA ALA A 167 -4.46 -5.24 4.14
C ALA A 167 -4.31 -6.45 5.08
N LEU A 168 -4.87 -7.60 4.72
CA LEU A 168 -4.71 -8.84 5.48
C LEU A 168 -3.26 -9.33 5.46
N ALA A 169 -2.58 -9.28 4.30
CA ALA A 169 -1.17 -9.66 4.21
C ALA A 169 -0.30 -8.80 5.14
N TYR A 170 -0.44 -7.47 5.10
CA TYR A 170 0.28 -6.57 6.00
C TYR A 170 -0.03 -6.87 7.47
N THR A 171 -1.30 -7.06 7.81
CA THR A 171 -1.73 -7.31 9.19
C THR A 171 -1.18 -8.63 9.73
N LEU A 172 -1.32 -9.71 8.97
CA LEU A 172 -0.85 -11.03 9.38
C LEU A 172 0.67 -11.07 9.48
N GLY A 173 1.38 -10.43 8.54
CA GLY A 173 2.83 -10.32 8.60
C GLY A 173 3.31 -9.55 9.82
N ALA A 174 2.71 -8.39 10.10
CA ALA A 174 3.07 -7.56 11.25
C ALA A 174 2.76 -8.25 12.60
N LEU A 175 1.66 -9.00 12.68
CA LEU A 175 1.32 -9.80 13.85
C LEU A 175 2.26 -10.99 14.02
N ALA A 176 2.68 -11.64 12.94
CA ALA A 176 3.65 -12.73 12.96
C ALA A 176 5.00 -12.27 13.52
N ASP A 177 5.51 -11.13 13.02
CA ASP A 177 6.75 -10.51 13.50
C ASP A 177 6.65 -10.15 14.99
N PHE A 178 5.58 -9.47 15.37
CA PHE A 178 5.33 -9.07 16.77
C PHE A 178 5.21 -10.26 17.74
N ALA A 179 4.56 -11.35 17.31
CA ALA A 179 4.39 -12.56 18.07
C ALA A 179 5.66 -13.44 18.08
N ASN A 180 6.69 -13.10 17.33
CA ASN A 180 7.89 -13.92 17.09
C ASN A 180 7.55 -15.34 16.59
N TRP A 181 6.54 -15.48 15.71
CA TRP A 181 6.06 -16.75 15.19
C TRP A 181 5.41 -16.54 13.80
N PRO A 182 5.56 -17.49 12.83
CA PRO A 182 6.24 -18.78 12.92
C PRO A 182 7.74 -18.71 12.57
N VAL A 183 8.49 -19.72 12.96
CA VAL A 183 9.84 -20.01 12.43
C VAL A 183 9.65 -21.08 11.35
N LEU A 184 9.79 -20.74 10.07
CA LEU A 184 9.59 -21.67 8.97
C LEU A 184 10.83 -22.50 8.68
N VAL A 185 12.02 -21.87 8.71
CA VAL A 185 13.31 -22.54 8.55
C VAL A 185 14.27 -21.97 9.58
N ALA A 186 14.64 -22.80 10.55
CA ALA A 186 15.53 -22.38 11.64
C ALA A 186 16.82 -21.75 11.12
N GLY A 187 17.12 -20.54 11.56
CA GLY A 187 18.32 -19.78 11.16
C GLY A 187 18.28 -19.15 9.76
N VAL A 188 17.22 -19.34 8.98
CA VAL A 188 17.09 -18.78 7.60
C VAL A 188 15.81 -17.97 7.42
N VAL A 189 14.63 -18.53 7.78
CA VAL A 189 13.33 -17.87 7.60
C VAL A 189 12.60 -17.87 8.92
N GLY A 190 12.75 -16.80 9.66
CA GLY A 190 12.05 -16.50 10.91
C GLY A 190 10.82 -15.62 10.70
N PRO A 191 10.21 -15.16 11.82
CA PRO A 191 9.01 -14.30 11.79
C PRO A 191 9.25 -13.00 11.02
N HIS A 192 10.43 -12.43 11.13
CA HIS A 192 10.80 -11.19 10.45
C HIS A 192 10.88 -11.35 8.93
N GLU A 193 11.46 -12.44 8.43
CA GLU A 193 11.45 -12.77 7.01
C GLU A 193 10.03 -13.05 6.49
N VAL A 194 9.19 -13.69 7.30
CA VAL A 194 7.75 -13.87 6.99
C VAL A 194 7.05 -12.52 6.85
N PHE A 195 7.35 -11.57 7.74
CA PHE A 195 6.82 -10.21 7.65
C PHE A 195 7.25 -9.52 6.34
N HIS A 196 8.53 -9.62 5.95
CA HIS A 196 9.01 -9.07 4.66
C HIS A 196 8.27 -9.65 3.46
N LEU A 197 8.07 -10.97 3.42
CA LEU A 197 7.30 -11.62 2.36
C LEU A 197 5.84 -11.18 2.35
N ALA A 198 5.24 -11.00 3.52
CA ALA A 198 3.88 -10.48 3.66
C ALA A 198 3.76 -9.02 3.19
N VAL A 199 4.78 -8.18 3.45
CA VAL A 199 4.85 -6.82 2.90
C VAL A 199 4.91 -6.84 1.38
N LEU A 200 5.72 -7.71 0.77
CA LEU A 200 5.78 -7.86 -0.68
C LEU A 200 4.44 -8.32 -1.27
N ALA A 201 3.76 -9.26 -0.62
CA ALA A 201 2.43 -9.68 -1.03
C ALA A 201 1.42 -8.52 -0.93
N GLY A 202 1.44 -7.76 0.15
CA GLY A 202 0.58 -6.60 0.35
C GLY A 202 0.79 -5.52 -0.71
N ILE A 203 2.05 -5.15 -0.99
CA ILE A 203 2.40 -4.23 -2.08
C ILE A 203 1.88 -4.76 -3.42
N SER A 204 2.06 -6.04 -3.71
CA SER A 204 1.66 -6.65 -4.97
C SER A 204 0.14 -6.60 -5.18
N PHE A 205 -0.67 -6.90 -4.16
CA PHE A 205 -2.12 -6.79 -4.22
C PHE A 205 -2.58 -5.34 -4.43
N HIS A 206 -2.03 -4.39 -3.67
CA HIS A 206 -2.34 -2.97 -3.83
C HIS A 206 -1.89 -2.45 -5.19
N TRP A 207 -0.71 -2.87 -5.67
CA TRP A 207 -0.22 -2.55 -7.01
C TRP A 207 -1.16 -3.03 -8.10
N ALA A 208 -1.62 -4.28 -8.03
CA ALA A 208 -2.56 -4.84 -9.00
C ALA A 208 -3.86 -4.02 -9.03
N PHE A 209 -4.41 -3.66 -7.87
CA PHE A 209 -5.59 -2.81 -7.77
C PHE A 209 -5.35 -1.43 -8.38
N ILE A 210 -4.30 -0.73 -7.95
CA ILE A 210 -3.99 0.63 -8.42
C ILE A 210 -3.71 0.65 -9.92
N ARG A 211 -3.03 -0.38 -10.45
CA ARG A 211 -2.82 -0.53 -11.90
C ARG A 211 -4.13 -0.68 -12.67
N SER A 212 -5.12 -1.36 -12.12
CA SER A 212 -6.42 -1.57 -12.77
C SER A 212 -7.21 -0.26 -12.93
N ILE A 213 -7.03 0.70 -12.02
CA ILE A 213 -7.72 1.99 -12.03
C ILE A 213 -6.86 3.14 -12.62
N ALA A 214 -5.59 2.89 -12.90
CA ALA A 214 -4.58 3.92 -13.21
C ALA A 214 -4.89 4.79 -14.43
N ASN A 215 -5.64 4.28 -15.41
CA ASN A 215 -6.06 5.05 -16.60
C ASN A 215 -7.32 5.89 -16.38
N GLY A 216 -7.98 5.79 -15.22
CA GLY A 216 -9.21 6.51 -14.89
C GLY A 216 -10.49 6.01 -15.62
N ALA A 217 -10.40 5.03 -16.51
CA ALA A 217 -11.55 4.53 -17.28
C ALA A 217 -12.68 4.03 -16.36
N PHE A 218 -12.33 3.38 -15.26
CA PHE A 218 -13.29 2.87 -14.29
C PHE A 218 -14.06 4.01 -13.57
N ALA A 219 -13.39 5.13 -13.27
CA ALA A 219 -14.03 6.30 -12.66
C ALA A 219 -15.10 6.90 -13.58
N LEU A 220 -14.83 6.95 -14.89
CA LEU A 220 -15.78 7.43 -15.89
C LEU A 220 -17.02 6.52 -15.99
N HIS A 221 -16.84 5.22 -15.89
CA HIS A 221 -17.95 4.25 -15.91
C HIS A 221 -18.86 4.40 -14.68
N LEU A 222 -18.29 4.62 -13.50
CA LEU A 222 -19.07 4.87 -12.28
C LEU A 222 -19.89 6.18 -12.34
N ILE A 223 -19.34 7.23 -12.93
CA ILE A 223 -20.02 8.51 -13.12
C ILE A 223 -21.16 8.37 -14.15
N GLY A 224 -20.92 7.66 -15.26
CA GLY A 224 -21.92 7.39 -16.29
C GLY A 224 -23.11 6.59 -15.75
N ALA A 225 -22.87 5.51 -15.02
CA ALA A 225 -23.90 4.68 -14.41
C ALA A 225 -24.75 5.45 -13.37
N GLY A 226 -24.13 6.36 -12.61
CA GLY A 226 -24.84 7.23 -11.67
C GLY A 226 -25.77 8.23 -12.34
N SER A 227 -25.42 8.75 -13.51
CA SER A 227 -26.25 9.68 -14.28
C SER A 227 -27.45 8.99 -14.92
N GLU A 228 -27.31 7.75 -15.37
CA GLU A 228 -28.43 6.95 -15.93
C GLU A 228 -29.49 6.60 -14.88
N ILE A 229 -29.06 6.27 -13.67
CA ILE A 229 -29.98 6.03 -12.54
C ILE A 229 -30.73 7.31 -12.16
N SER A 230 -30.09 8.49 -12.22
CA SER A 230 -30.70 9.80 -11.91
C SER A 230 -31.69 10.27 -12.98
N THR A 231 -31.56 9.82 -14.23
CA THR A 231 -32.43 10.23 -15.35
C THR A 231 -33.62 9.30 -15.57
N GLY A 232 -33.80 8.24 -14.77
CA GLY A 232 -34.97 7.37 -14.80
C GLY A 232 -35.16 6.57 -16.12
N LYS A 233 -34.14 6.47 -16.97
CA LYS A 233 -34.22 5.66 -18.19
C LYS A 233 -34.21 4.17 -17.84
N PRO A 234 -35.22 3.37 -18.26
CA PRO A 234 -35.23 1.94 -18.01
C PRO A 234 -34.07 1.26 -18.75
N LEU A 235 -33.32 0.40 -18.03
CA LEU A 235 -32.17 -0.36 -18.51
C LEU A 235 -32.52 -1.47 -19.53
N PHE A 236 -33.79 -1.62 -19.88
CA PHE A 236 -34.26 -2.57 -20.91
C PHE A 236 -35.27 -1.87 -21.80
N GLY A 237 -34.85 -1.57 -23.02
CA GLY A 237 -35.76 -1.17 -24.10
C GLY A 237 -36.67 -2.36 -24.49
N CYS A 238 -37.81 -2.54 -23.85
CA CYS A 238 -38.92 -3.24 -24.44
C CYS A 238 -39.63 -2.27 -25.39
N SER A 239 -39.38 -2.44 -26.67
CA SER A 239 -40.21 -1.84 -27.73
C SER A 239 -41.59 -2.49 -27.70
N PRO A 240 -42.70 -1.76 -27.50
CA PRO A 240 -44.04 -2.31 -27.66
C PRO A 240 -44.49 -2.09 -29.10
N GLU A 241 -43.93 -2.82 -30.05
CA GLU A 241 -44.49 -2.88 -31.43
C GLU A 241 -44.37 -4.32 -31.95
N ALA A 242 -45.44 -5.11 -31.71
CA ALA A 242 -45.90 -6.19 -32.57
C ALA A 242 -47.16 -6.83 -31.99
N VAL A 243 -48.28 -6.11 -32.02
CA VAL A 243 -49.66 -6.74 -32.11
C VAL A 243 -50.48 -5.82 -33.00
N LYS A 244 -50.54 -6.14 -34.29
CA LYS A 244 -51.67 -6.00 -35.18
C LYS A 244 -51.60 -7.09 -36.21
#